data_dc012551fba92c86258f1fc6c2fc211b
#
_entry.id   dc012551fba92c86258f1fc6c2fc211b
#
_cell.length_a   1.000
_cell.length_b   1.000
_cell.length_c   1.000
_cell.angle_alpha   90.00
_cell.angle_beta   90.00
_cell.angle_gamma   90.00
#
_symmetry.space_group_name_H-M   'P 1'
#
loop_
_entity.id
_entity.type
_entity.pdbx_description
1 polymer ?
#
loop_
_entity_poly.entity_id
_entity_poly.type
_entity_poly.pdbx_seq_one_letter_code
_entity_poly.pdbx_strand_id
1 'polypeptide(L)'
;HRRLPALYVERNRAMKAALKSELAILGTFMPAFAVILVPVCVIMAFAIGNCISAVACVSAMVPMILMFSLTSYDDQNGWKRYRASLPFSRRDVIAARYDSILLTSLASAACAAVLGIAINAILPLLIHDFETMPAIEIAAGSFTATFSVIVMVAIGEPFLVKFGATKGVRYLMCFIVLAGCVCFAIAGQALDPVLLESFGIWADAHLSLLFVSLTVVSLALFAASCAISTAIYQRKDL
;
A
#
# COMPACT_ATOMS: atom_id res chain seq x y z
N HIS A 1 -31.61 9.52 26.21
CA HIS A 1 -30.42 8.66 26.41
C HIS A 1 -30.43 7.30 25.70
N ARG A 2 -31.59 6.77 25.21
CA ARG A 2 -31.67 5.43 24.52
C ARG A 2 -31.39 5.46 23.01
N ARG A 3 -31.27 6.63 22.37
CA ARG A 3 -31.03 6.73 20.90
C ARG A 3 -29.58 6.61 20.47
N LEU A 4 -28.62 6.84 21.35
CA LEU A 4 -27.17 6.77 21.03
C LEU A 4 -26.69 5.37 20.64
N PRO A 5 -27.08 4.27 21.33
CA PRO A 5 -26.63 2.93 20.93
C PRO A 5 -27.22 2.46 19.59
N ALA A 6 -28.45 2.87 19.24
CA ALA A 6 -29.06 2.50 17.95
C ALA A 6 -28.35 3.15 16.76
N LEU A 7 -28.04 4.44 16.85
CA LEU A 7 -27.27 5.17 15.84
C LEU A 7 -25.86 4.60 15.64
N TYR A 8 -25.21 4.16 16.74
CA TYR A 8 -23.89 3.52 16.67
C TYR A 8 -23.96 2.17 15.97
N VAL A 9 -24.98 1.36 16.22
CA VAL A 9 -25.19 0.05 15.59
C VAL A 9 -25.51 0.20 14.09
N GLU A 10 -26.34 1.17 13.71
CA GLU A 10 -26.64 1.45 12.30
C GLU A 10 -25.39 1.93 11.55
N ARG A 11 -24.59 2.83 12.14
CA ARG A 11 -23.35 3.32 11.55
C ARG A 11 -22.34 2.18 11.34
N ASN A 12 -22.18 1.28 12.31
CA ASN A 12 -21.32 0.12 12.15
C ASN A 12 -21.80 -0.84 11.05
N ARG A 13 -23.11 -1.02 10.88
CA ARG A 13 -23.65 -1.82 9.78
C ARG A 13 -23.39 -1.18 8.42
N ALA A 14 -23.57 0.13 8.29
CA ALA A 14 -23.30 0.87 7.06
C ALA A 14 -21.81 0.80 6.68
N MET A 15 -20.89 1.00 7.62
CA MET A 15 -19.46 0.90 7.38
C MET A 15 -19.03 -0.52 6.98
N LYS A 16 -19.58 -1.56 7.65
CA LYS A 16 -19.30 -2.95 7.27
C LYS A 16 -19.84 -3.29 5.87
N ALA A 17 -20.98 -2.75 5.49
CA ALA A 17 -21.54 -2.94 4.16
C ALA A 17 -20.71 -2.23 3.09
N ALA A 18 -20.24 -1.00 3.37
CA ALA A 18 -19.32 -0.28 2.49
C ALA A 18 -17.99 -1.03 2.32
N LEU A 19 -17.39 -1.52 3.42
CA LEU A 19 -16.17 -2.32 3.37
C LEU A 19 -16.36 -3.62 2.58
N LYS A 20 -17.49 -4.32 2.78
CA LYS A 20 -17.82 -5.52 2.00
C LYS A 20 -17.93 -5.22 0.50
N SER A 21 -18.49 -4.09 0.11
CA SER A 21 -18.59 -3.69 -1.31
C SER A 21 -17.21 -3.43 -1.93
N GLU A 22 -16.29 -2.77 -1.20
CA GLU A 22 -14.92 -2.56 -1.64
C GLU A 22 -14.16 -3.89 -1.77
N LEU A 23 -14.25 -4.75 -0.74
CA LEU A 23 -13.61 -6.08 -0.77
C LEU A 23 -14.19 -7.00 -1.86
N ALA A 24 -15.48 -6.89 -2.19
CA ALA A 24 -16.07 -7.65 -3.29
C ALA A 24 -15.50 -7.22 -4.65
N ILE A 25 -15.30 -5.91 -4.86
CA ILE A 25 -14.63 -5.38 -6.05
C ILE A 25 -13.19 -5.93 -6.13
N LEU A 26 -12.45 -5.86 -5.02
CA LEU A 26 -11.09 -6.36 -4.94
C LEU A 26 -11.02 -7.88 -5.18
N GLY A 27 -11.97 -8.64 -4.63
CA GLY A 27 -12.07 -10.09 -4.84
C GLY A 27 -12.16 -10.51 -6.30
N THR A 28 -12.66 -9.65 -7.17
CA THR A 28 -12.71 -9.89 -8.63
C THR A 28 -11.31 -9.80 -9.27
N PHE A 29 -10.44 -8.94 -8.76
CA PHE A 29 -9.10 -8.70 -9.31
C PHE A 29 -8.01 -9.54 -8.64
N MET A 30 -8.19 -9.93 -7.36
CA MET A 30 -7.19 -10.66 -6.57
C MET A 30 -6.67 -11.95 -7.21
N PRO A 31 -7.53 -12.83 -7.80
CA PRO A 31 -7.04 -14.04 -8.45
C PRO A 31 -6.11 -13.75 -9.64
N ALA A 32 -6.46 -12.75 -10.45
CA ALA A 32 -5.64 -12.34 -11.58
C ALA A 32 -4.27 -11.80 -11.13
N PHE A 33 -4.25 -11.01 -10.04
CA PHE A 33 -3.00 -10.54 -9.46
C PHE A 33 -2.15 -11.67 -8.90
N ALA A 34 -2.75 -12.64 -8.20
CA ALA A 34 -2.01 -13.78 -7.67
C ALA A 34 -1.35 -14.60 -8.79
N VAL A 35 -2.08 -14.85 -9.90
CA VAL A 35 -1.55 -15.57 -11.08
C VAL A 35 -0.34 -14.86 -11.70
N ILE A 36 -0.29 -13.53 -11.64
CA ILE A 36 0.82 -12.75 -12.20
C ILE A 36 1.95 -12.58 -11.18
N LEU A 37 1.63 -12.21 -9.94
CA LEU A 37 2.63 -11.85 -8.94
C LEU A 37 3.44 -13.04 -8.42
N VAL A 38 2.84 -14.25 -8.36
CA VAL A 38 3.56 -15.45 -7.93
C VAL A 38 4.70 -15.81 -8.89
N PRO A 39 4.48 -15.96 -10.21
CA PRO A 39 5.59 -16.18 -11.15
C PRO A 39 6.62 -15.05 -11.14
N VAL A 40 6.17 -13.78 -11.04
CA VAL A 40 7.08 -12.63 -10.97
C VAL A 40 7.98 -12.74 -9.74
N CYS A 41 7.45 -13.10 -8.58
CA CYS A 41 8.24 -13.31 -7.37
C CYS A 41 9.31 -14.39 -7.56
N VAL A 42 8.95 -15.54 -8.15
CA VAL A 42 9.89 -16.64 -8.40
C VAL A 42 10.97 -16.22 -9.39
N ILE A 43 10.60 -15.58 -10.50
CA ILE A 43 11.55 -15.10 -11.52
C ILE A 43 12.50 -14.06 -10.93
N MET A 44 11.99 -13.11 -10.15
CA MET A 44 12.81 -12.09 -9.50
C MET A 44 13.77 -12.69 -8.47
N ALA A 45 13.30 -13.65 -7.65
CA ALA A 45 14.16 -14.36 -6.71
C ALA A 45 15.30 -15.12 -7.41
N PHE A 46 14.98 -15.76 -8.55
CA PHE A 46 15.96 -16.43 -9.39
C PHE A 46 16.96 -15.44 -10.01
N ALA A 47 16.48 -14.31 -10.55
CA ALA A 47 17.31 -13.33 -11.25
C ALA A 47 18.24 -12.55 -10.29
N ILE A 48 17.79 -12.27 -9.07
CA ILE A 48 18.53 -11.49 -8.07
C ILE A 48 19.41 -12.39 -7.18
N GLY A 49 19.05 -13.67 -7.06
CA GLY A 49 19.77 -14.63 -6.19
C GLY A 49 19.38 -14.57 -4.71
N ASN A 50 18.38 -13.77 -4.35
CA ASN A 50 17.85 -13.70 -2.98
C ASN A 50 16.33 -13.50 -2.93
N CYS A 51 15.69 -13.92 -1.82
CA CYS A 51 14.25 -13.82 -1.63
C CYS A 51 13.78 -12.46 -1.14
N ILE A 52 14.56 -11.72 -0.36
CA ILE A 52 14.11 -10.47 0.29
C ILE A 52 13.70 -9.44 -0.75
N SER A 53 14.58 -9.19 -1.74
CA SER A 53 14.31 -8.20 -2.79
C SER A 53 13.08 -8.56 -3.63
N ALA A 54 12.92 -9.86 -3.96
CA ALA A 54 11.78 -10.34 -4.74
C ALA A 54 10.46 -10.16 -3.99
N VAL A 55 10.42 -10.57 -2.71
CA VAL A 55 9.25 -10.43 -1.85
C VAL A 55 8.93 -8.97 -1.58
N ALA A 56 9.95 -8.12 -1.36
CA ALA A 56 9.77 -6.69 -1.19
C ALA A 56 9.15 -6.03 -2.42
N CYS A 57 9.64 -6.34 -3.63
CA CYS A 57 9.05 -5.84 -4.87
C CYS A 57 7.58 -6.24 -5.02
N VAL A 58 7.26 -7.51 -4.83
CA VAL A 58 5.88 -8.02 -5.00
C VAL A 58 4.94 -7.41 -3.96
N SER A 59 5.34 -7.35 -2.69
CA SER A 59 4.51 -6.77 -1.62
C SER A 59 4.30 -5.26 -1.79
N ALA A 60 5.28 -4.55 -2.33
CA ALA A 60 5.19 -3.12 -2.63
C ALA A 60 4.24 -2.81 -3.80
N MET A 61 4.14 -3.69 -4.79
CA MET A 61 3.27 -3.48 -5.96
C MET A 61 1.79 -3.48 -5.60
N VAL A 62 1.36 -4.32 -4.66
CA VAL A 62 -0.06 -4.51 -4.34
C VAL A 62 -0.75 -3.24 -3.86
N PRO A 63 -0.27 -2.48 -2.85
CA PRO A 63 -0.92 -1.25 -2.42
C PRO A 63 -1.08 -0.22 -3.55
N MET A 64 -0.08 -0.09 -4.43
CA MET A 64 -0.12 0.80 -5.58
C MET A 64 -1.19 0.39 -6.60
N ILE A 65 -1.22 -0.91 -6.93
CA ILE A 65 -2.22 -1.45 -7.86
C ILE A 65 -3.63 -1.25 -7.31
N LEU A 66 -3.83 -1.48 -6.01
CA LEU A 66 -5.14 -1.31 -5.36
C LEU A 66 -5.62 0.14 -5.42
N MET A 67 -4.75 1.10 -5.10
CA MET A 67 -5.06 2.53 -5.16
C MET A 67 -5.58 2.93 -6.55
N PHE A 68 -4.88 2.53 -7.61
CA PHE A 68 -5.27 2.86 -8.99
C PHE A 68 -6.50 2.08 -9.46
N SER A 69 -6.60 0.79 -9.13
CA SER A 69 -7.73 -0.05 -9.55
C SER A 69 -9.05 0.41 -8.95
N LEU A 70 -9.09 0.70 -7.65
CA LEU A 70 -10.29 1.20 -6.99
C LEU A 70 -10.74 2.54 -7.55
N THR A 71 -9.80 3.45 -7.80
CA THR A 71 -10.13 4.77 -8.37
C THR A 71 -10.58 4.67 -9.83
N SER A 72 -9.96 3.81 -10.62
CA SER A 72 -10.37 3.56 -12.00
C SER A 72 -11.76 2.93 -12.08
N TYR A 73 -12.06 2.00 -11.18
CA TYR A 73 -13.38 1.37 -11.10
C TYR A 73 -14.48 2.39 -10.78
N ASP A 74 -14.20 3.33 -9.87
CA ASP A 74 -15.14 4.41 -9.54
C ASP A 74 -15.45 5.34 -10.72
N ASP A 75 -14.46 5.57 -11.59
CA ASP A 75 -14.63 6.45 -12.75
C ASP A 75 -15.37 5.75 -13.91
N GLN A 76 -15.49 4.41 -13.86
CA GLN A 76 -16.17 3.63 -14.87
C GLN A 76 -17.67 3.47 -14.57
N ASN A 77 -18.47 3.36 -15.63
CA ASN A 77 -19.88 2.96 -15.59
C ASN A 77 -20.81 3.77 -14.67
N GLY A 78 -20.44 5.00 -14.31
CA GLY A 78 -21.29 5.83 -13.44
C GLY A 78 -21.35 5.35 -11.98
N TRP A 79 -20.42 4.50 -11.55
CA TRP A 79 -20.38 3.92 -10.21
C TRP A 79 -20.41 4.96 -9.09
N LYS A 80 -19.78 6.13 -9.31
CA LYS A 80 -19.84 7.26 -8.37
C LYS A 80 -21.27 7.72 -8.09
N ARG A 81 -22.12 7.82 -9.13
CA ARG A 81 -23.52 8.23 -9.00
C ARG A 81 -24.35 7.16 -8.29
N TYR A 82 -24.13 5.89 -8.64
CA TYR A 82 -24.78 4.77 -7.97
C TYR A 82 -24.40 4.73 -6.48
N ARG A 83 -23.13 4.90 -6.14
CA ARG A 83 -22.66 4.94 -4.76
C ARG A 83 -23.25 6.11 -3.97
N ALA A 84 -23.48 7.27 -4.61
CA ALA A 84 -24.12 8.42 -3.99
C ALA A 84 -25.61 8.19 -3.69
N SER A 85 -26.29 7.24 -4.35
CA SER A 85 -27.67 6.86 -4.06
C SER A 85 -27.81 5.85 -2.92
N LEU A 86 -26.72 5.24 -2.46
CA LEU A 86 -26.74 4.30 -1.34
C LEU A 86 -26.80 5.04 0.01
N PRO A 87 -27.40 4.44 1.04
CA PRO A 87 -27.57 5.05 2.36
C PRO A 87 -26.25 5.07 3.19
N PHE A 88 -25.13 5.34 2.52
CA PHE A 88 -23.81 5.46 3.14
C PHE A 88 -23.43 6.92 3.30
N SER A 89 -22.81 7.27 4.44
CA SER A 89 -22.25 8.60 4.57
C SER A 89 -20.99 8.74 3.68
N ARG A 90 -20.74 9.95 3.17
CA ARG A 90 -19.53 10.23 2.37
C ARG A 90 -18.24 9.90 3.12
N ARG A 91 -18.28 9.97 4.46
CA ARG A 91 -17.16 9.59 5.33
C ARG A 91 -16.94 8.09 5.36
N ASP A 92 -18.03 7.32 5.47
CA ASP A 92 -17.94 5.86 5.55
C ASP A 92 -17.39 5.26 4.24
N VAL A 93 -17.71 5.88 3.11
CA VAL A 93 -17.18 5.47 1.79
C VAL A 93 -15.65 5.63 1.73
N ILE A 94 -15.13 6.79 2.12
CA ILE A 94 -13.68 7.04 2.12
C ILE A 94 -12.98 6.17 3.16
N ALA A 95 -13.53 6.08 4.39
CA ALA A 95 -12.97 5.23 5.44
C ALA A 95 -12.91 3.76 4.98
N ALA A 96 -13.99 3.22 4.40
CA ALA A 96 -14.02 1.86 3.90
C ALA A 96 -12.98 1.61 2.81
N ARG A 97 -12.69 2.60 1.96
CA ARG A 97 -11.62 2.52 0.95
C ARG A 97 -10.24 2.41 1.60
N TYR A 98 -9.93 3.29 2.54
CA TYR A 98 -8.66 3.26 3.25
C TYR A 98 -8.50 1.95 4.03
N ASP A 99 -9.54 1.51 4.74
CA ASP A 99 -9.54 0.24 5.47
C ASP A 99 -9.33 -0.96 4.53
N SER A 100 -9.97 -0.95 3.35
CA SER A 100 -9.80 -2.03 2.38
C SER A 100 -8.39 -2.07 1.78
N ILE A 101 -7.80 -0.92 1.46
CA ILE A 101 -6.41 -0.85 0.97
C ILE A 101 -5.45 -1.35 2.05
N LEU A 102 -5.61 -0.89 3.29
CA LEU A 102 -4.73 -1.29 4.38
C LEU A 102 -4.83 -2.79 4.66
N LEU A 103 -6.06 -3.31 4.80
CA LEU A 103 -6.29 -4.72 5.08
C LEU A 103 -5.73 -5.64 3.99
N THR A 104 -6.01 -5.33 2.73
CA THR A 104 -5.51 -6.13 1.60
C THR A 104 -4.01 -6.00 1.41
N SER A 105 -3.43 -4.84 1.68
CA SER A 105 -1.96 -4.65 1.65
C SER A 105 -1.27 -5.47 2.73
N LEU A 106 -1.80 -5.49 3.96
CA LEU A 106 -1.24 -6.31 5.04
C LEU A 106 -1.41 -7.81 4.75
N ALA A 107 -2.56 -8.22 4.22
CA ALA A 107 -2.79 -9.60 3.82
C ALA A 107 -1.82 -10.02 2.69
N SER A 108 -1.60 -9.16 1.69
CA SER A 108 -0.66 -9.43 0.60
C SER A 108 0.78 -9.48 1.08
N ALA A 109 1.17 -8.63 2.03
CA ALA A 109 2.50 -8.69 2.65
C ALA A 109 2.72 -10.01 3.39
N ALA A 110 1.73 -10.47 4.14
CA ALA A 110 1.79 -11.76 4.81
C ALA A 110 1.88 -12.94 3.82
N CYS A 111 1.06 -12.91 2.75
CA CYS A 111 1.12 -13.92 1.69
C CYS A 111 2.48 -13.90 0.95
N ALA A 112 3.02 -12.72 0.66
CA ALA A 112 4.32 -12.56 0.02
C ALA A 112 5.46 -13.08 0.93
N ALA A 113 5.40 -12.82 2.24
CA ALA A 113 6.34 -13.36 3.20
C ALA A 113 6.31 -14.88 3.24
N VAL A 114 5.13 -15.49 3.30
CA VAL A 114 4.97 -16.96 3.27
C VAL A 114 5.51 -17.55 1.96
N LEU A 115 5.19 -16.92 0.82
CA LEU A 115 5.71 -17.33 -0.48
C LEU A 115 7.24 -17.22 -0.53
N GLY A 116 7.81 -16.14 -0.01
CA GLY A 116 9.26 -15.95 0.05
C GLY A 116 9.95 -17.00 0.91
N ILE A 117 9.38 -17.35 2.06
CA ILE A 117 9.90 -18.44 2.91
C ILE A 117 9.86 -19.77 2.17
N ALA A 118 8.77 -20.06 1.43
CA ALA A 118 8.67 -21.27 0.63
C ALA A 118 9.71 -21.31 -0.51
N ILE A 119 9.90 -20.20 -1.21
CA ILE A 119 10.93 -20.04 -2.25
C ILE A 119 12.33 -20.24 -1.64
N ASN A 120 12.60 -19.61 -0.50
CA ASN A 120 13.88 -19.72 0.22
C ASN A 120 14.20 -21.17 0.67
N ALA A 121 13.18 -22.01 0.88
CA ALA A 121 13.37 -23.42 1.20
C ALA A 121 13.61 -24.30 -0.05
N ILE A 122 13.08 -23.91 -1.21
CA ILE A 122 13.09 -24.73 -2.43
C ILE A 122 14.25 -24.36 -3.37
N LEU A 123 14.48 -23.06 -3.60
CA LEU A 123 15.46 -22.61 -4.58
C LEU A 123 16.90 -23.05 -4.30
N PRO A 124 17.39 -23.10 -3.05
CA PRO A 124 18.74 -23.58 -2.75
C PRO A 124 18.97 -25.03 -3.16
N LEU A 125 17.91 -25.84 -3.28
CA LEU A 125 18.00 -27.21 -3.75
C LEU A 125 18.24 -27.31 -5.26
N LEU A 126 17.91 -26.25 -6.00
CA LEU A 126 18.02 -26.16 -7.46
C LEU A 126 19.22 -25.33 -7.92
N ILE A 127 19.64 -24.36 -7.10
CA ILE A 127 20.67 -23.36 -7.44
C ILE A 127 21.71 -23.33 -6.30
N HIS A 128 22.96 -23.66 -6.61
CA HIS A 128 24.02 -23.76 -5.62
C HIS A 128 24.44 -22.40 -5.03
N ASP A 129 24.29 -21.31 -5.80
CA ASP A 129 24.68 -19.95 -5.41
C ASP A 129 23.55 -19.11 -4.84
N PHE A 130 22.42 -19.76 -4.43
CA PHE A 130 21.29 -19.05 -3.88
C PHE A 130 21.51 -18.72 -2.40
N GLU A 131 21.43 -17.42 -2.06
CA GLU A 131 21.63 -16.92 -0.71
C GLU A 131 20.41 -17.21 0.16
N THR A 132 20.57 -18.07 1.16
CA THR A 132 19.51 -18.40 2.13
C THR A 132 19.45 -17.34 3.22
N MET A 133 18.22 -16.85 3.49
CA MET A 133 17.97 -15.82 4.47
C MET A 133 17.09 -16.31 5.62
N PRO A 134 17.25 -15.79 6.85
CA PRO A 134 16.34 -16.09 7.95
C PRO A 134 14.89 -15.70 7.62
N ALA A 135 13.92 -16.54 8.00
CA ALA A 135 12.51 -16.30 7.73
C ALA A 135 12.00 -14.94 8.29
N ILE A 136 12.60 -14.49 9.41
CA ILE A 136 12.25 -13.20 10.02
C ILE A 136 12.67 -12.01 9.14
N GLU A 137 13.81 -12.10 8.45
CA GLU A 137 14.29 -11.05 7.55
C GLU A 137 13.43 -10.96 6.28
N ILE A 138 13.02 -12.13 5.73
CA ILE A 138 12.09 -12.19 4.58
C ILE A 138 10.75 -11.53 4.95
N ALA A 139 10.21 -11.86 6.13
CA ALA A 139 8.98 -11.24 6.61
C ALA A 139 9.16 -9.74 6.85
N ALA A 140 10.23 -9.34 7.54
CA ALA A 140 10.53 -7.94 7.80
C ALA A 140 10.67 -7.14 6.48
N GLY A 141 11.35 -7.68 5.48
CA GLY A 141 11.51 -7.08 4.16
C GLY A 141 10.16 -6.85 3.46
N SER A 142 9.27 -7.83 3.49
CA SER A 142 7.92 -7.73 2.94
C SER A 142 7.09 -6.61 3.60
N PHE A 143 7.04 -6.58 4.92
CA PHE A 143 6.27 -5.57 5.66
C PHE A 143 6.90 -4.17 5.52
N THR A 144 8.22 -4.06 5.58
CA THR A 144 8.93 -2.78 5.39
C THR A 144 8.63 -2.18 4.03
N ALA A 145 8.69 -2.97 2.97
CA ALA A 145 8.36 -2.54 1.62
C ALA A 145 6.89 -2.10 1.52
N THR A 146 5.96 -2.86 2.10
CA THR A 146 4.54 -2.51 2.14
C THR A 146 4.29 -1.19 2.87
N PHE A 147 4.87 -0.98 4.05
CA PHE A 147 4.71 0.27 4.80
C PHE A 147 5.34 1.48 4.09
N SER A 148 6.48 1.28 3.40
CA SER A 148 7.09 2.32 2.58
C SER A 148 6.15 2.79 1.46
N VAL A 149 5.48 1.85 0.80
CA VAL A 149 4.52 2.17 -0.27
C VAL A 149 3.21 2.72 0.28
N ILE A 150 2.77 2.33 1.47
CA ILE A 150 1.61 2.94 2.15
C ILE A 150 1.81 4.46 2.33
N VAL A 151 3.04 4.93 2.56
CA VAL A 151 3.34 6.38 2.58
C VAL A 151 3.04 7.01 1.21
N MET A 152 3.44 6.36 0.12
CA MET A 152 3.16 6.84 -1.24
C MET A 152 1.66 6.83 -1.54
N VAL A 153 0.94 5.80 -1.10
CA VAL A 153 -0.52 5.71 -1.21
C VAL A 153 -1.19 6.84 -0.40
N ALA A 154 -0.70 7.13 0.80
CA ALA A 154 -1.20 8.22 1.62
C ALA A 154 -1.06 9.60 0.93
N ILE A 155 -0.03 9.80 0.15
CA ILE A 155 0.14 11.02 -0.66
C ILE A 155 -0.78 10.97 -1.90
N GLY A 156 -0.88 9.82 -2.55
CA GLY A 156 -1.59 9.66 -3.82
C GLY A 156 -3.11 9.71 -3.73
N GLU A 157 -3.70 9.09 -2.70
CA GLU A 157 -5.15 8.98 -2.54
C GLU A 157 -5.88 10.35 -2.54
N PRO A 158 -5.43 11.40 -1.82
CA PRO A 158 -6.07 12.71 -1.88
C PRO A 158 -6.11 13.32 -3.29
N PHE A 159 -5.05 13.11 -4.09
CA PHE A 159 -5.00 13.55 -5.49
C PHE A 159 -6.03 12.80 -6.33
N LEU A 160 -6.12 11.48 -6.17
CA LEU A 160 -7.07 10.66 -6.92
C LEU A 160 -8.52 10.96 -6.52
N VAL A 161 -8.79 11.15 -5.23
CA VAL A 161 -10.10 11.57 -4.75
C VAL A 161 -10.50 12.93 -5.31
N LYS A 162 -9.57 13.91 -5.37
CA LYS A 162 -9.83 15.26 -5.88
C LYS A 162 -10.03 15.30 -7.39
N PHE A 163 -9.11 14.70 -8.14
CA PHE A 163 -9.02 14.87 -9.60
C PHE A 163 -9.57 13.69 -10.41
N GLY A 164 -9.86 12.55 -9.76
CA GLY A 164 -10.27 11.30 -10.41
C GLY A 164 -9.07 10.52 -10.99
N ALA A 165 -9.32 9.32 -11.53
CA ALA A 165 -8.26 8.43 -12.01
C ALA A 165 -7.39 9.08 -13.09
N THR A 166 -8.01 9.62 -14.16
CA THR A 166 -7.26 10.07 -15.35
C THR A 166 -6.39 11.31 -15.07
N LYS A 167 -6.95 12.34 -14.45
CA LYS A 167 -6.21 13.59 -14.15
C LYS A 167 -5.36 13.44 -12.89
N GLY A 168 -5.87 12.73 -11.87
CA GLY A 168 -5.19 12.49 -10.61
C GLY A 168 -3.88 11.73 -10.79
N VAL A 169 -3.86 10.70 -11.63
CA VAL A 169 -2.64 9.95 -11.97
C VAL A 169 -1.59 10.84 -12.63
N ARG A 170 -1.99 11.71 -13.58
CA ARG A 170 -1.05 12.64 -14.23
C ARG A 170 -0.40 13.59 -13.21
N TYR A 171 -1.21 14.23 -12.37
CA TYR A 171 -0.69 15.16 -11.35
C TYR A 171 0.18 14.44 -10.32
N LEU A 172 -0.21 13.24 -9.91
CA LEU A 172 0.58 12.42 -8.99
C LEU A 172 1.93 12.05 -9.60
N MET A 173 1.97 11.60 -10.86
CA MET A 173 3.22 11.28 -11.55
C MET A 173 4.12 12.50 -11.70
N CYS A 174 3.57 13.66 -12.10
CA CYS A 174 4.34 14.90 -12.15
C CYS A 174 4.90 15.28 -10.78
N PHE A 175 4.12 15.12 -9.71
CA PHE A 175 4.56 15.39 -8.34
C PHE A 175 5.68 14.46 -7.91
N ILE A 176 5.55 13.13 -8.16
CA ILE A 176 6.56 12.13 -7.82
C ILE A 176 7.88 12.42 -8.55
N VAL A 177 7.81 12.71 -9.86
CA VAL A 177 9.00 13.02 -10.67
C VAL A 177 9.66 14.30 -10.15
N LEU A 178 8.89 15.36 -9.91
CA LEU A 178 9.42 16.62 -9.40
C LEU A 178 10.06 16.44 -8.01
N ALA A 179 9.35 15.78 -7.09
CA ALA A 179 9.87 15.50 -5.75
C ALA A 179 11.13 14.63 -5.82
N GLY A 180 11.16 13.60 -6.67
CA GLY A 180 12.32 12.76 -6.90
C GLY A 180 13.52 13.53 -7.44
N CYS A 181 13.32 14.41 -8.43
CA CYS A 181 14.38 15.28 -8.95
C CYS A 181 14.94 16.24 -7.88
N VAL A 182 14.05 16.83 -7.08
CA VAL A 182 14.48 17.73 -5.99
C VAL A 182 15.25 16.95 -4.91
N CYS A 183 14.73 15.78 -4.48
CA CYS A 183 15.43 14.93 -3.52
C CYS A 183 16.78 14.48 -4.04
N PHE A 184 16.86 14.06 -5.30
CA PHE A 184 18.12 13.66 -5.93
C PHE A 184 19.14 14.81 -6.03
N ALA A 185 18.69 16.02 -6.38
CA ALA A 185 19.53 17.20 -6.45
C ALA A 185 20.10 17.58 -5.07
N ILE A 186 19.24 17.52 -4.03
CA ILE A 186 19.67 17.79 -2.64
C ILE A 186 20.62 16.68 -2.16
N ALA A 187 20.29 15.42 -2.41
CA ALA A 187 21.12 14.28 -2.01
C ALA A 187 22.51 14.35 -2.65
N GLY A 188 22.59 14.68 -3.94
CA GLY A 188 23.86 14.78 -4.66
C GLY A 188 24.78 15.93 -4.18
N GLN A 189 24.21 16.94 -3.50
CA GLN A 189 24.98 18.08 -2.98
C GLN A 189 25.25 18.01 -1.47
N ALA A 190 24.37 17.36 -0.72
CA ALA A 190 24.39 17.40 0.75
C ALA A 190 24.87 16.10 1.40
N LEU A 191 24.91 14.97 0.66
CA LEU A 191 25.28 13.68 1.21
C LEU A 191 26.79 13.44 1.02
N ASP A 192 27.55 13.63 2.11
CA ASP A 192 28.92 13.17 2.19
C ASP A 192 28.95 11.61 2.22
N PRO A 193 29.79 10.94 1.41
CA PRO A 193 29.94 9.48 1.43
C PRO A 193 30.17 8.90 2.83
N VAL A 194 30.90 9.61 3.67
CA VAL A 194 31.19 9.22 5.06
C VAL A 194 29.90 9.22 5.92
N LEU A 195 29.01 10.19 5.69
CA LEU A 195 27.72 10.25 6.39
C LEU A 195 26.80 9.10 5.95
N LEU A 196 26.81 8.72 4.67
CA LEU A 196 26.04 7.59 4.16
C LEU A 196 26.52 6.27 4.76
N GLU A 197 27.82 6.05 4.84
CA GLU A 197 28.41 4.86 5.43
C GLU A 197 28.10 4.77 6.93
N SER A 198 28.28 5.86 7.68
CA SER A 198 27.96 5.92 9.11
C SER A 198 26.48 5.73 9.38
N PHE A 199 25.61 6.27 8.52
CA PHE A 199 24.15 6.03 8.60
C PHE A 199 23.81 4.57 8.31
N GLY A 200 24.47 3.92 7.33
CA GLY A 200 24.31 2.50 7.03
C GLY A 200 24.62 1.63 8.25
N ILE A 201 25.78 1.83 8.85
CA ILE A 201 26.20 1.09 10.07
C ILE A 201 25.23 1.31 11.22
N TRP A 202 24.77 2.56 11.43
CA TRP A 202 23.79 2.88 12.47
C TRP A 202 22.44 2.22 12.17
N ALA A 203 21.99 2.22 10.92
CA ALA A 203 20.74 1.61 10.47
C ALA A 203 20.72 0.11 10.70
N ASP A 204 21.82 -0.59 10.37
CA ASP A 204 21.98 -2.03 10.59
C ASP A 204 21.92 -2.37 12.10
N ALA A 205 22.52 -1.55 12.94
CA ALA A 205 22.47 -1.72 14.39
C ALA A 205 21.07 -1.46 14.99
N HIS A 206 20.20 -0.70 14.30
CA HIS A 206 18.90 -0.25 14.81
C HIS A 206 17.73 -0.63 13.90
N LEU A 207 17.81 -1.74 13.16
CA LEU A 207 16.78 -2.19 12.22
C LEU A 207 15.36 -2.28 12.83
N SER A 208 15.27 -2.81 14.06
CA SER A 208 13.99 -2.92 14.77
C SER A 208 13.36 -1.54 15.07
N LEU A 209 14.17 -0.56 15.47
CA LEU A 209 13.72 0.80 15.74
C LEU A 209 13.28 1.49 14.45
N LEU A 210 14.01 1.30 13.35
CA LEU A 210 13.65 1.81 12.04
C LEU A 210 12.34 1.20 11.55
N PHE A 211 12.16 -0.11 11.69
CA PHE A 211 10.92 -0.78 11.32
C PHE A 211 9.71 -0.25 12.10
N VAL A 212 9.83 -0.12 13.42
CA VAL A 212 8.76 0.43 14.26
C VAL A 212 8.46 1.88 13.91
N SER A 213 9.50 2.71 13.74
CA SER A 213 9.31 4.12 13.37
C SER A 213 8.65 4.27 12.00
N LEU A 214 9.07 3.51 10.99
CA LEU A 214 8.45 3.49 9.67
C LEU A 214 6.98 3.08 9.74
N THR A 215 6.67 2.03 10.52
CA THR A 215 5.29 1.56 10.70
C THR A 215 4.42 2.64 11.34
N VAL A 216 4.88 3.27 12.43
CA VAL A 216 4.12 4.32 13.12
C VAL A 216 3.93 5.54 12.23
N VAL A 217 4.99 6.01 11.55
CA VAL A 217 4.92 7.17 10.65
C VAL A 217 4.00 6.89 9.47
N SER A 218 4.10 5.73 8.83
CA SER A 218 3.26 5.37 7.69
C SER A 218 1.79 5.30 8.07
N LEU A 219 1.44 4.70 9.21
CA LEU A 219 0.06 4.64 9.69
C LEU A 219 -0.48 6.02 10.09
N ALA A 220 0.34 6.86 10.71
CA ALA A 220 -0.05 8.24 11.05
C ALA A 220 -0.32 9.09 9.80
N LEU A 221 0.56 9.00 8.80
CA LEU A 221 0.37 9.68 7.51
C LEU A 221 -0.86 9.14 6.77
N PHE A 222 -1.09 7.84 6.80
CA PHE A 222 -2.25 7.22 6.18
C PHE A 222 -3.57 7.67 6.84
N ALA A 223 -3.61 7.76 8.17
CA ALA A 223 -4.75 8.28 8.91
C ALA A 223 -5.00 9.78 8.62
N ALA A 224 -3.94 10.59 8.58
CA ALA A 224 -4.03 12.00 8.20
C ALA A 224 -4.55 12.16 6.75
N SER A 225 -4.06 11.36 5.83
CA SER A 225 -4.50 11.31 4.44
C SER A 225 -5.99 10.94 4.32
N CYS A 226 -6.46 9.98 5.11
CA CYS A 226 -7.88 9.61 5.17
C CYS A 226 -8.75 10.80 5.61
N ALA A 227 -8.31 11.58 6.61
CA ALA A 227 -9.01 12.78 7.05
C ALA A 227 -9.07 13.86 5.95
N ILE A 228 -7.94 14.10 5.25
CA ILE A 228 -7.86 15.05 4.14
C ILE A 228 -8.77 14.61 2.98
N SER A 229 -8.68 13.35 2.57
CA SER A 229 -9.52 12.79 1.49
C SER A 229 -11.01 12.88 1.82
N THR A 230 -11.37 12.62 3.08
CA THR A 230 -12.74 12.77 3.56
C THR A 230 -13.22 14.21 3.46
N ALA A 231 -12.40 15.19 3.86
CA ALA A 231 -12.75 16.61 3.77
C ALA A 231 -12.90 17.07 2.30
N ILE A 232 -12.06 16.58 1.40
CA ILE A 232 -12.15 16.85 -0.04
C ILE A 232 -13.44 16.25 -0.62
N TYR A 233 -13.72 14.98 -0.31
CA TYR A 233 -14.87 14.28 -0.86
C TYR A 233 -16.21 14.85 -0.39
N GLN A 234 -16.28 15.39 0.83
CA GLN A 234 -17.49 16.03 1.35
C GLN A 234 -17.87 17.32 0.63
N ARG A 235 -16.87 18.06 0.13
CA ARG A 235 -17.04 19.32 -0.61
C ARG A 235 -17.24 19.12 -2.11
N LYS A 236 -17.19 17.89 -2.59
CA LYS A 236 -17.33 17.59 -4.02
C LYS A 236 -18.80 17.48 -4.40
N ASP A 237 -19.23 18.27 -5.39
CA ASP A 237 -20.51 18.12 -6.04
C ASP A 237 -20.45 16.87 -6.95
N LEU A 238 -21.37 15.92 -6.73
CA LEU A 238 -21.44 14.63 -7.41
C LEU A 238 -22.61 14.60 -8.39
#